data_87ea2faa0a368a982f51511724c2d519
#
_entry.id   87ea2faa0a368a982f51511724c2d519
#
_cell.length_a   1.000
_cell.length_b   1.000
_cell.length_c   1.000
_cell.angle_alpha   90.00
_cell.angle_beta   90.00
_cell.angle_gamma   90.00
#
_symmetry.space_group_name_H-M   'P 1'
#
loop_
_entity.id
_entity.type
_entity.pdbx_description
1 polymer ?
#
loop_
_entity_poly.entity_id
_entity_poly.type
_entity_poly.pdbx_seq_one_letter_code
_entity_poly.pdbx_strand_id
1 'polypeptide(L)'
;MSGKRVAPGEMPQTKRKGSGAVGIALGITAALLVGGMAALCFYAASYDRVFPGVTLGDRSLSGLSQNQLRQTLTADSLLSGEVVLTAGGEELNRRTQKELGAYINSESLAGAAWSVGREEGGLGWIKNGWTMLTGLLGGHNSSDLVVYYDDDTLRQTAAEMAALFDQEQVDGSYELTEDGIYAVKPAEGRTLDQPALIRAITDLDGGAGTADAPFESVPGRDLDLEAIALELNAEPSPARYDIPTGKVVDGRIGVSLDPQAAQFALDAAAPGERIRLPADVTYPSMTAQELEAVLFRDVLGSTSTWVGGTSIRRGNVKLAGESCNGVVLNDGDVFDYNAVVGKRTTDRGFGAAPAYVNGETVDTIGGGICQVSSTIYYATLLANLEIVERYAHRYAPSYITWGMDATVSWGGPEFRFR
;
A
#
# COMPACT_ATOMS: atom_id res chain seq x y z
N MET A 1 -37.86 108.42 22.78
CA MET A 1 -39.29 108.71 22.57
C MET A 1 -40.01 107.47 22.49
N SER A 2 -40.73 107.34 23.50
CA SER A 2 -42.13 106.92 23.71
C SER A 2 -42.52 105.54 23.13
N GLY A 3 -42.54 104.62 23.99
CA GLY A 3 -43.14 103.35 24.11
C GLY A 3 -44.64 103.30 24.19
N LYS A 4 -45.27 102.32 23.78
CA LYS A 4 -46.55 101.86 24.29
C LYS A 4 -46.57 100.36 24.46
N ARG A 5 -46.72 99.90 25.71
CA ARG A 5 -47.10 98.53 26.09
C ARG A 5 -48.55 98.28 25.61
N VAL A 6 -48.77 97.10 24.98
CA VAL A 6 -50.09 96.54 24.78
C VAL A 6 -50.16 95.23 25.55
N ALA A 7 -51.18 95.09 26.38
CA ALA A 7 -51.48 93.97 27.27
C ALA A 7 -51.87 92.68 26.50
N PRO A 8 -51.72 91.48 27.12
CA PRO A 8 -52.07 90.24 26.49
C PRO A 8 -53.54 89.91 26.49
N GLY A 9 -54.08 89.57 25.32
CA GLY A 9 -55.43 89.12 25.11
C GLY A 9 -55.66 87.71 25.64
N GLU A 10 -56.67 87.46 26.35
CA GLU A 10 -57.14 86.16 26.78
C GLU A 10 -57.52 85.23 25.61
N MET A 11 -56.97 84.01 25.60
CA MET A 11 -57.39 82.95 24.70
C MET A 11 -58.62 82.23 25.26
N PRO A 12 -59.59 81.92 24.41
CA PRO A 12 -60.79 81.22 24.89
C PRO A 12 -60.52 79.77 25.17
N GLN A 13 -60.96 79.32 26.36
CA GLN A 13 -60.97 77.93 26.79
C GLN A 13 -61.97 77.12 25.96
N THR A 14 -61.47 76.21 25.04
CA THR A 14 -62.33 75.21 24.45
C THR A 14 -62.57 74.06 25.44
N LYS A 15 -63.80 73.92 25.87
CA LYS A 15 -64.29 72.77 26.63
C LYS A 15 -64.09 71.49 25.82
N ARG A 16 -63.14 70.60 26.24
CA ARG A 16 -63.08 69.22 25.80
C ARG A 16 -64.31 68.43 26.30
N LYS A 17 -65.31 68.32 25.49
CA LYS A 17 -66.35 67.30 25.60
C LYS A 17 -65.88 66.09 24.76
N GLY A 18 -65.56 64.92 25.37
CA GLY A 18 -65.38 63.71 24.60
C GLY A 18 -64.58 62.56 25.25
N SER A 19 -64.13 62.65 26.51
CA SER A 19 -63.32 61.56 27.11
C SER A 19 -64.17 60.41 27.74
N GLY A 20 -65.44 60.58 27.99
CA GLY A 20 -66.27 59.55 28.64
C GLY A 20 -66.69 58.41 27.70
N ALA A 21 -67.06 58.72 26.45
CA ALA A 21 -67.57 57.72 25.51
C ALA A 21 -66.43 56.78 25.02
N VAL A 22 -65.16 57.27 24.81
CA VAL A 22 -64.01 56.49 24.45
C VAL A 22 -63.57 55.56 25.60
N GLY A 23 -63.65 56.05 26.86
CA GLY A 23 -63.33 55.22 28.01
C GLY A 23 -64.36 54.09 28.26
N ILE A 24 -65.64 54.35 28.03
CA ILE A 24 -66.71 53.33 28.13
C ILE A 24 -66.53 52.28 26.97
N ALA A 25 -66.28 52.73 25.76
CA ALA A 25 -66.07 51.84 24.64
C ALA A 25 -64.78 50.92 24.83
N LEU A 26 -63.68 51.48 25.31
CA LEU A 26 -62.49 50.74 25.67
C LEU A 26 -62.77 49.75 26.82
N GLY A 27 -63.51 50.14 27.85
CA GLY A 27 -63.88 49.24 28.93
C GLY A 27 -64.74 48.05 28.48
N ILE A 28 -65.78 48.33 27.63
CA ILE A 28 -66.61 47.26 27.03
C ILE A 28 -65.76 46.32 26.14
N THR A 29 -64.89 46.88 25.32
CA THR A 29 -64.00 46.06 24.50
C THR A 29 -63.07 45.19 25.34
N ALA A 30 -62.43 45.73 26.37
CA ALA A 30 -61.66 45.00 27.34
C ALA A 30 -62.43 43.90 28.04
N ALA A 31 -63.64 44.18 28.49
CA ALA A 31 -64.53 43.22 29.15
C ALA A 31 -64.95 42.08 28.20
N LEU A 32 -65.24 42.39 26.94
CA LEU A 32 -65.54 41.40 25.91
C LEU A 32 -64.32 40.53 25.60
N LEU A 33 -63.09 41.11 25.51
CA LEU A 33 -61.83 40.35 25.28
C LEU A 33 -61.58 39.46 26.50
N VAL A 34 -61.67 39.90 27.69
CA VAL A 34 -61.50 39.11 28.93
C VAL A 34 -62.54 38.00 29.03
N GLY A 35 -63.81 38.32 28.76
CA GLY A 35 -64.92 37.35 28.76
C GLY A 35 -64.77 36.31 27.67
N GLY A 36 -64.31 36.72 26.43
CA GLY A 36 -64.06 35.86 25.35
C GLY A 36 -62.83 34.89 25.62
N MET A 37 -61.78 35.44 26.24
CA MET A 37 -60.63 34.61 26.64
C MET A 37 -61.03 33.62 27.76
N ALA A 38 -61.84 34.04 28.77
CA ALA A 38 -62.32 33.14 29.82
C ALA A 38 -63.18 32.00 29.21
N ALA A 39 -64.08 32.31 28.29
CA ALA A 39 -64.91 31.33 27.61
C ALA A 39 -64.04 30.35 26.78
N LEU A 40 -63.01 30.87 26.11
CA LEU A 40 -62.06 30.05 25.36
C LEU A 40 -61.26 29.13 26.30
N CYS A 41 -60.84 29.59 27.45
CA CYS A 41 -60.17 28.79 28.47
C CYS A 41 -61.03 27.63 28.97
N PHE A 42 -62.32 27.89 29.22
CA PHE A 42 -63.32 26.88 29.63
C PHE A 42 -63.55 25.88 28.47
N TYR A 43 -63.64 26.34 27.23
CA TYR A 43 -63.78 25.50 26.08
C TYR A 43 -62.49 24.61 25.88
N ALA A 44 -61.34 25.19 26.03
CA ALA A 44 -60.05 24.45 25.96
C ALA A 44 -60.00 23.36 27.05
N ALA A 45 -60.46 23.59 28.25
CA ALA A 45 -60.51 22.62 29.35
C ALA A 45 -61.43 21.42 29.08
N SER A 46 -62.49 21.60 28.29
CA SER A 46 -63.41 20.55 27.89
C SER A 46 -63.19 19.96 26.54
N TYR A 47 -62.13 20.40 25.86
CA TYR A 47 -61.78 19.93 24.47
C TYR A 47 -61.16 18.55 24.47
N ASP A 48 -61.87 17.59 23.92
CA ASP A 48 -61.49 16.15 23.87
C ASP A 48 -60.80 15.69 22.60
N ARG A 49 -60.20 16.64 21.86
CA ARG A 49 -59.47 16.40 20.63
C ARG A 49 -58.12 17.12 20.65
N VAL A 50 -57.20 16.72 19.76
CA VAL A 50 -55.92 17.41 19.60
C VAL A 50 -56.14 18.89 19.31
N PHE A 51 -55.45 19.75 20.02
CA PHE A 51 -55.61 21.21 19.90
C PHE A 51 -55.32 21.69 18.45
N PRO A 52 -55.98 22.76 18.00
CA PRO A 52 -55.69 23.41 16.73
C PRO A 52 -54.19 23.80 16.64
N GLY A 53 -53.62 23.71 15.48
CA GLY A 53 -52.22 24.08 15.22
C GLY A 53 -51.19 23.02 15.63
N VAL A 54 -51.60 21.86 16.15
CA VAL A 54 -50.67 20.76 16.46
C VAL A 54 -50.33 20.03 15.16
N THR A 55 -49.02 19.93 14.87
CA THR A 55 -48.47 19.25 13.68
C THR A 55 -47.37 18.29 14.07
N LEU A 56 -47.12 17.27 13.24
CA LEU A 56 -45.94 16.42 13.27
C LEU A 56 -45.24 16.58 11.91
N GLY A 57 -44.15 17.34 11.90
CA GLY A 57 -43.59 17.84 10.63
C GLY A 57 -44.69 18.63 9.88
N ASP A 58 -44.86 18.30 8.59
CA ASP A 58 -45.91 18.94 7.74
C ASP A 58 -47.31 18.37 7.93
N ARG A 59 -47.48 17.34 8.75
CA ARG A 59 -48.78 16.66 8.95
C ARG A 59 -49.56 17.30 10.07
N SER A 60 -50.75 17.82 9.75
CA SER A 60 -51.66 18.35 10.79
C SER A 60 -52.33 17.22 11.58
N LEU A 61 -52.25 17.33 12.90
CA LEU A 61 -52.93 16.44 13.84
C LEU A 61 -54.13 17.07 14.50
N SER A 62 -54.43 18.34 14.16
CA SER A 62 -55.49 19.15 14.73
C SER A 62 -56.85 18.49 14.64
N GLY A 63 -57.61 18.49 15.74
CA GLY A 63 -58.98 18.00 15.78
C GLY A 63 -59.14 16.48 15.77
N LEU A 64 -58.04 15.69 15.75
CA LEU A 64 -58.11 14.24 15.87
C LEU A 64 -58.53 13.84 17.29
N SER A 65 -59.38 12.83 17.43
CA SER A 65 -59.63 12.16 18.71
C SER A 65 -58.41 11.31 19.10
N GLN A 66 -58.29 10.92 20.36
CA GLN A 66 -57.20 10.10 20.86
C GLN A 66 -57.05 8.77 20.08
N ASN A 67 -58.17 8.14 19.71
CA ASN A 67 -58.19 6.93 18.91
C ASN A 67 -57.73 7.19 17.47
N GLN A 68 -58.19 8.26 16.84
CA GLN A 68 -57.75 8.66 15.51
C GLN A 68 -56.27 9.04 15.51
N LEU A 69 -55.76 9.72 16.55
CA LEU A 69 -54.38 10.06 16.70
C LEU A 69 -53.48 8.82 16.73
N ARG A 70 -53.87 7.81 17.56
CA ARG A 70 -53.13 6.52 17.60
C ARG A 70 -53.16 5.76 16.27
N GLN A 71 -54.28 5.82 15.57
CA GLN A 71 -54.39 5.18 14.22
C GLN A 71 -53.58 5.93 13.16
N THR A 72 -53.40 7.22 13.29
CA THR A 72 -52.68 8.08 12.36
C THR A 72 -51.15 7.98 12.56
N LEU A 73 -50.74 7.86 13.83
CA LEU A 73 -49.31 7.79 14.21
C LEU A 73 -48.81 6.34 14.29
N THR A 74 -49.03 5.56 13.25
CA THR A 74 -48.48 4.19 13.13
C THR A 74 -47.15 4.23 12.44
N ALA A 75 -46.29 3.27 12.78
CA ALA A 75 -44.99 3.12 12.11
C ALA A 75 -45.14 2.97 10.57
N ASP A 76 -46.19 2.26 10.12
CA ASP A 76 -46.48 2.09 8.68
C ASP A 76 -46.83 3.37 7.96
N SER A 77 -47.41 4.34 8.66
CA SER A 77 -47.79 5.63 8.06
C SER A 77 -46.66 6.67 8.09
N LEU A 78 -45.71 6.52 9.01
CA LEU A 78 -44.64 7.49 9.26
C LEU A 78 -43.28 7.05 8.73
N LEU A 79 -43.02 5.75 8.63
CA LEU A 79 -41.80 5.17 8.15
C LEU A 79 -41.95 4.62 6.72
N SER A 80 -42.40 5.47 5.80
CA SER A 80 -42.57 5.11 4.37
C SER A 80 -41.52 5.74 3.45
N GLY A 81 -40.56 6.47 4.01
CA GLY A 81 -39.52 7.13 3.27
C GLY A 81 -38.46 6.16 2.77
N GLU A 82 -37.79 6.56 1.70
CA GLU A 82 -36.58 5.90 1.20
C GLU A 82 -35.33 6.63 1.67
N VAL A 83 -34.28 5.85 1.94
CA VAL A 83 -32.93 6.33 2.21
C VAL A 83 -32.05 5.87 1.06
N VAL A 84 -31.40 6.83 0.41
CA VAL A 84 -30.38 6.57 -0.61
C VAL A 84 -29.04 6.53 0.10
N LEU A 85 -28.40 5.38 0.08
CA LEU A 85 -27.07 5.17 0.64
C LEU A 85 -26.04 5.54 -0.43
N THR A 86 -25.15 6.49 -0.12
CA THR A 86 -24.09 6.92 -1.04
C THR A 86 -22.73 6.86 -0.37
N ALA A 87 -21.68 6.75 -1.15
CA ALA A 87 -20.33 6.95 -0.66
C ALA A 87 -19.51 7.72 -1.69
N GLY A 88 -18.92 8.84 -1.23
CA GLY A 88 -18.16 9.73 -2.11
C GLY A 88 -18.96 10.24 -3.32
N GLY A 89 -20.28 10.32 -3.20
CA GLY A 89 -21.19 10.69 -4.29
C GLY A 89 -21.62 9.54 -5.21
N GLU A 90 -21.13 8.34 -5.01
CA GLU A 90 -21.57 7.12 -5.71
C GLU A 90 -22.76 6.49 -4.97
N GLU A 91 -23.84 6.18 -5.68
CA GLU A 91 -24.99 5.50 -5.09
C GLU A 91 -24.65 4.04 -4.82
N LEU A 92 -24.66 3.64 -3.55
CA LEU A 92 -24.41 2.26 -3.14
C LEU A 92 -25.68 1.43 -3.22
N ASN A 93 -26.78 1.94 -2.66
CA ASN A 93 -28.07 1.24 -2.61
C ASN A 93 -29.20 2.20 -2.23
N ARG A 94 -30.44 1.69 -2.36
CA ARG A 94 -31.67 2.32 -1.81
C ARG A 94 -32.33 1.36 -0.86
N ARG A 95 -32.71 1.84 0.28
CA ARG A 95 -33.42 1.07 1.31
C ARG A 95 -34.58 1.89 1.86
N THR A 96 -35.64 1.20 2.18
CA THR A 96 -36.70 1.84 2.96
C THR A 96 -36.25 2.01 4.41
N GLN A 97 -36.83 2.98 5.11
CA GLN A 97 -36.56 3.18 6.54
C GLN A 97 -36.75 1.89 7.36
N LYS A 98 -37.75 1.08 7.00
CA LYS A 98 -38.02 -0.22 7.66
C LYS A 98 -36.94 -1.25 7.44
N GLU A 99 -36.40 -1.34 6.24
CA GLU A 99 -35.28 -2.24 5.92
C GLU A 99 -34.00 -1.85 6.67
N LEU A 100 -33.88 -0.58 7.05
CA LEU A 100 -32.81 -0.09 7.90
C LEU A 100 -33.08 -0.26 9.40
N GLY A 101 -34.17 -0.95 9.76
CA GLY A 101 -34.53 -1.16 11.17
C GLY A 101 -35.09 0.07 11.86
N ALA A 102 -35.63 1.02 11.08
CA ALA A 102 -36.25 2.22 11.67
C ALA A 102 -37.50 1.89 12.46
N TYR A 103 -37.64 2.49 13.62
CA TYR A 103 -38.84 2.40 14.46
C TYR A 103 -39.16 3.71 15.13
N ILE A 104 -40.40 3.88 15.53
CA ILE A 104 -40.89 5.08 16.28
C ILE A 104 -41.62 4.63 17.55
N ASN A 105 -41.55 5.47 18.55
CA ASN A 105 -42.42 5.32 19.74
C ASN A 105 -43.75 6.00 19.50
N SER A 106 -44.67 5.31 18.80
CA SER A 106 -45.98 5.84 18.45
C SER A 106 -46.82 6.28 19.66
N GLU A 107 -46.65 5.62 20.81
CA GLU A 107 -47.36 5.96 22.03
C GLU A 107 -46.83 7.23 22.67
N SER A 108 -45.51 7.42 22.68
CA SER A 108 -44.87 8.65 23.13
C SER A 108 -45.25 9.84 22.25
N LEU A 109 -45.20 9.66 20.92
CA LEU A 109 -45.63 10.71 19.97
C LEU A 109 -47.09 11.09 20.13
N ALA A 110 -47.98 10.11 20.27
CA ALA A 110 -49.39 10.37 20.52
C ALA A 110 -49.62 11.09 21.88
N GLY A 111 -48.87 10.68 22.90
CA GLY A 111 -48.87 11.34 24.20
C GLY A 111 -48.41 12.80 24.15
N ALA A 112 -47.31 13.05 23.45
CA ALA A 112 -46.76 14.39 23.26
C ALA A 112 -47.73 15.31 22.52
N ALA A 113 -48.27 14.86 21.37
CA ALA A 113 -49.26 15.61 20.60
C ALA A 113 -50.57 15.86 21.39
N TRP A 114 -50.97 14.88 22.18
CA TRP A 114 -52.15 15.00 23.05
C TRP A 114 -51.95 15.96 24.21
N SER A 115 -50.78 16.08 24.79
CA SER A 115 -50.44 16.91 25.93
C SER A 115 -50.39 18.41 25.61
N VAL A 116 -50.23 18.75 24.32
CA VAL A 116 -50.21 20.16 23.88
C VAL A 116 -51.50 20.85 24.30
N GLY A 117 -51.37 21.95 25.05
CA GLY A 117 -52.51 22.73 25.56
C GLY A 117 -53.28 22.07 26.72
N ARG A 118 -52.68 21.05 27.40
CA ARG A 118 -53.23 20.36 28.56
C ARG A 118 -52.31 20.46 29.76
N GLU A 119 -51.84 21.68 30.05
CA GLU A 119 -51.02 21.90 31.24
C GLU A 119 -51.94 21.86 32.52
N GLU A 120 -51.46 21.07 33.49
CA GLU A 120 -52.16 20.92 34.78
C GLU A 120 -51.66 21.92 35.84
N GLY A 121 -52.55 22.34 36.74
CA GLY A 121 -52.24 23.16 37.92
C GLY A 121 -52.12 24.66 37.67
N GLY A 122 -52.27 25.45 38.71
CA GLY A 122 -52.04 26.89 38.78
C GLY A 122 -52.73 27.72 37.70
N LEU A 123 -51.91 28.31 36.81
CA LEU A 123 -52.34 29.10 35.66
C LEU A 123 -52.45 28.30 34.38
N GLY A 124 -52.35 26.99 34.43
CA GLY A 124 -52.37 26.10 33.25
C GLY A 124 -53.58 26.29 32.35
N TRP A 125 -54.75 26.49 32.94
CA TRP A 125 -56.03 26.77 32.24
C TRP A 125 -55.95 28.01 31.32
N ILE A 126 -55.24 29.07 31.75
CA ILE A 126 -55.02 30.28 30.93
C ILE A 126 -54.07 29.96 29.77
N LYS A 127 -52.98 29.22 30.00
CA LYS A 127 -52.09 28.82 28.97
C LYS A 127 -52.76 27.90 27.96
N ASN A 128 -53.61 26.99 28.39
CA ASN A 128 -54.35 26.09 27.51
C ASN A 128 -55.34 26.92 26.62
N GLY A 129 -56.04 27.94 27.18
CA GLY A 129 -56.82 28.87 26.39
C GLY A 129 -55.97 29.66 25.36
N TRP A 130 -54.80 30.11 25.76
CA TRP A 130 -53.90 30.82 24.88
C TRP A 130 -53.38 29.91 23.75
N THR A 131 -53.00 28.66 24.02
CA THR A 131 -52.60 27.66 23.02
C THR A 131 -53.73 27.38 22.02
N MET A 132 -54.98 27.28 22.52
CA MET A 132 -56.18 27.14 21.69
C MET A 132 -56.37 28.36 20.76
N LEU A 133 -56.21 29.58 21.27
CA LEU A 133 -56.31 30.79 20.48
C LEU A 133 -55.27 30.92 19.43
N THR A 134 -54.02 30.70 19.79
CA THR A 134 -52.90 30.78 18.84
C THR A 134 -53.04 29.74 17.75
N GLY A 135 -53.41 28.50 18.08
CA GLY A 135 -53.65 27.44 17.09
C GLY A 135 -54.79 27.76 16.13
N LEU A 136 -55.89 28.38 16.63
CA LEU A 136 -57.01 28.84 15.77
C LEU A 136 -56.64 30.03 14.87
N LEU A 137 -55.65 30.83 15.27
CA LEU A 137 -55.14 31.97 14.49
C LEU A 137 -53.98 31.56 13.53
N GLY A 138 -53.71 30.27 13.36
CA GLY A 138 -52.70 29.77 12.46
C GLY A 138 -51.29 29.58 13.08
N GLY A 139 -51.22 29.66 14.42
CA GLY A 139 -50.01 29.27 15.12
C GLY A 139 -49.80 27.76 15.07
N HIS A 140 -48.51 27.33 14.97
CA HIS A 140 -48.16 25.93 14.91
C HIS A 140 -47.44 25.51 16.21
N ASN A 141 -47.83 24.32 16.72
CA ASN A 141 -47.13 23.60 17.77
C ASN A 141 -46.61 22.30 17.11
N SER A 142 -45.42 22.36 16.53
CA SER A 142 -44.84 21.18 15.89
C SER A 142 -44.15 20.29 16.92
N SER A 143 -44.31 19.00 16.78
CA SER A 143 -43.44 18.00 17.40
C SER A 143 -42.54 17.43 16.31
N ASP A 144 -41.28 17.25 16.61
CA ASP A 144 -40.37 16.63 15.67
C ASP A 144 -40.59 15.12 15.67
N LEU A 145 -40.52 14.54 14.48
CA LEU A 145 -40.53 13.09 14.30
C LEU A 145 -39.15 12.53 14.66
N VAL A 146 -39.04 11.95 15.85
CA VAL A 146 -37.82 11.24 16.24
C VAL A 146 -37.91 9.80 15.75
N VAL A 147 -37.04 9.44 14.82
CA VAL A 147 -36.87 8.08 14.29
C VAL A 147 -35.72 7.41 15.02
N TYR A 148 -35.94 6.21 15.49
CA TYR A 148 -34.93 5.36 16.11
C TYR A 148 -34.59 4.24 15.16
N TYR A 149 -33.36 3.71 15.26
CA TYR A 149 -32.89 2.59 14.42
C TYR A 149 -32.39 1.45 15.29
N ASP A 150 -32.51 0.25 14.78
CA ASP A 150 -31.90 -0.93 15.36
C ASP A 150 -30.41 -0.99 14.98
N ASP A 151 -29.54 -0.94 15.96
CA ASP A 151 -28.10 -0.88 15.78
C ASP A 151 -27.53 -2.10 15.03
N ASP A 152 -28.08 -3.29 15.24
CA ASP A 152 -27.59 -4.50 14.60
C ASP A 152 -27.96 -4.51 13.13
N THR A 153 -29.17 -4.06 12.78
CA THR A 153 -29.61 -3.90 11.39
C THR A 153 -28.77 -2.88 10.64
N LEU A 154 -28.43 -1.75 11.28
CA LEU A 154 -27.57 -0.74 10.66
C LEU A 154 -26.14 -1.27 10.42
N ARG A 155 -25.54 -1.96 11.40
CA ARG A 155 -24.22 -2.57 11.26
C ARG A 155 -24.20 -3.63 10.15
N GLN A 156 -25.24 -4.46 10.08
CA GLN A 156 -25.38 -5.45 9.02
C GLN A 156 -25.47 -4.78 7.64
N THR A 157 -26.30 -3.73 7.52
CA THR A 157 -26.44 -2.99 6.25
C THR A 157 -25.11 -2.35 5.83
N ALA A 158 -24.40 -1.71 6.77
CA ALA A 158 -23.11 -1.10 6.47
C ALA A 158 -22.07 -2.15 6.05
N ALA A 159 -22.04 -3.31 6.71
CA ALA A 159 -21.17 -4.41 6.35
C ALA A 159 -21.51 -5.02 4.98
N GLU A 160 -22.79 -5.13 4.62
CA GLU A 160 -23.24 -5.56 3.30
C GLU A 160 -22.76 -4.60 2.20
N MET A 161 -22.84 -3.29 2.45
CA MET A 161 -22.35 -2.27 1.51
C MET A 161 -20.82 -2.34 1.39
N ALA A 162 -20.09 -2.45 2.49
CA ALA A 162 -18.65 -2.61 2.48
C ALA A 162 -18.24 -3.86 1.67
N ALA A 163 -18.87 -5.00 1.90
CA ALA A 163 -18.56 -6.24 1.17
C ALA A 163 -18.78 -6.14 -0.35
N LEU A 164 -19.65 -5.24 -0.81
CA LEU A 164 -19.94 -5.04 -2.24
C LEU A 164 -19.03 -4.00 -2.89
N PHE A 165 -18.58 -2.99 -2.15
CA PHE A 165 -17.94 -1.80 -2.71
C PHE A 165 -16.50 -1.59 -2.25
N ASP A 166 -16.04 -2.29 -1.20
CA ASP A 166 -14.65 -2.27 -0.80
C ASP A 166 -13.77 -2.91 -1.89
N GLN A 167 -12.62 -2.33 -2.11
CA GLN A 167 -11.61 -2.83 -3.04
C GLN A 167 -10.29 -2.95 -2.30
N GLU A 168 -9.69 -4.13 -2.36
CA GLU A 168 -8.36 -4.33 -1.79
C GLU A 168 -7.31 -3.56 -2.60
N GLN A 169 -6.34 -2.97 -1.90
CA GLN A 169 -5.17 -2.38 -2.54
C GLN A 169 -4.32 -3.48 -3.17
N VAL A 170 -3.65 -3.15 -4.24
CA VAL A 170 -2.65 -4.01 -4.87
C VAL A 170 -1.29 -3.36 -4.69
N ASP A 171 -0.39 -4.02 -3.97
CA ASP A 171 0.99 -3.57 -3.88
C ASP A 171 1.74 -3.85 -5.17
N GLY A 172 2.62 -2.93 -5.56
CA GLY A 172 3.57 -3.15 -6.63
C GLY A 172 4.47 -4.33 -6.29
N SER A 173 4.64 -5.22 -7.25
CA SER A 173 5.52 -6.39 -7.15
C SER A 173 6.23 -6.63 -8.47
N TYR A 174 7.37 -7.32 -8.43
CA TYR A 174 8.08 -7.72 -9.64
C TYR A 174 8.54 -9.16 -9.55
N GLU A 175 8.78 -9.75 -10.71
CA GLU A 175 9.26 -11.12 -10.88
C GLU A 175 10.23 -11.16 -12.06
N LEU A 176 11.41 -11.71 -11.83
CA LEU A 176 12.36 -12.03 -12.89
C LEU A 176 12.08 -13.46 -13.36
N THR A 177 11.76 -13.61 -14.63
CA THR A 177 11.51 -14.88 -15.29
C THR A 177 12.56 -15.14 -16.38
N GLU A 178 12.55 -16.31 -16.98
CA GLU A 178 13.47 -16.64 -18.08
C GLU A 178 13.30 -15.70 -19.27
N ASP A 179 12.09 -15.21 -19.56
CA ASP A 179 11.79 -14.39 -20.73
C ASP A 179 11.76 -12.88 -20.44
N GLY A 180 11.95 -12.45 -19.21
CA GLY A 180 12.00 -11.03 -18.85
C GLY A 180 11.62 -10.69 -17.43
N ILE A 181 11.49 -9.40 -17.17
CA ILE A 181 11.02 -8.86 -15.90
C ILE A 181 9.56 -8.49 -16.06
N TYR A 182 8.72 -9.02 -15.18
CA TYR A 182 7.31 -8.64 -15.07
C TYR A 182 7.09 -7.86 -13.81
N ALA A 183 6.23 -6.85 -13.89
CA ALA A 183 5.83 -6.05 -12.74
C ALA A 183 4.32 -5.90 -12.69
N VAL A 184 3.78 -5.80 -11.48
CA VAL A 184 2.38 -5.45 -11.23
C VAL A 184 2.33 -3.98 -10.83
N LYS A 185 1.56 -3.18 -11.56
CA LYS A 185 1.32 -1.79 -11.19
C LYS A 185 0.53 -1.73 -9.89
N PRO A 186 0.96 -0.94 -8.90
CA PRO A 186 0.17 -0.75 -7.69
C PRO A 186 -1.21 -0.19 -8.02
N ALA A 187 -2.20 -0.60 -7.26
CA ALA A 187 -3.55 -0.07 -7.33
C ALA A 187 -4.02 0.38 -5.96
N GLU A 188 -4.74 1.49 -5.96
CA GLU A 188 -5.36 2.03 -4.77
C GLU A 188 -6.55 1.16 -4.34
N GLY A 189 -6.61 0.82 -3.07
CA GLY A 189 -7.76 0.22 -2.44
C GLY A 189 -8.71 1.29 -1.90
N ARG A 190 -9.96 0.91 -1.65
CA ARG A 190 -10.94 1.77 -0.97
C ARG A 190 -11.74 0.96 0.03
N THR A 191 -12.00 1.54 1.18
CA THR A 191 -12.78 0.92 2.25
C THR A 191 -13.88 1.88 2.68
N LEU A 192 -15.12 1.41 2.78
CA LEU A 192 -16.25 2.22 3.22
C LEU A 192 -16.14 2.54 4.71
N ASP A 193 -16.22 3.82 5.09
CA ASP A 193 -16.36 4.21 6.49
C ASP A 193 -17.77 3.83 7.00
N GLN A 194 -17.91 2.58 7.44
CA GLN A 194 -19.16 2.04 7.97
C GLN A 194 -19.72 2.85 9.15
N PRO A 195 -18.90 3.26 10.14
CA PRO A 195 -19.36 4.15 11.21
C PRO A 195 -19.90 5.49 10.70
N ALA A 196 -19.28 6.07 9.66
CA ALA A 196 -19.79 7.31 9.08
C ALA A 196 -21.12 7.09 8.37
N LEU A 197 -21.29 5.97 7.64
CA LEU A 197 -22.56 5.63 7.00
C LEU A 197 -23.68 5.45 8.03
N ILE A 198 -23.43 4.74 9.13
CA ILE A 198 -24.38 4.57 10.20
C ILE A 198 -24.77 5.94 10.78
N ARG A 199 -23.81 6.81 11.06
CA ARG A 199 -24.09 8.18 11.54
C ARG A 199 -24.93 8.96 10.52
N ALA A 200 -24.55 8.92 9.25
CA ALA A 200 -25.29 9.62 8.20
C ALA A 200 -26.75 9.15 8.09
N ILE A 201 -27.04 7.88 8.31
CA ILE A 201 -28.41 7.34 8.35
C ILE A 201 -29.15 7.86 9.59
N THR A 202 -28.53 7.82 10.77
CA THR A 202 -29.16 8.22 12.02
C THR A 202 -29.41 9.73 12.14
N ASP A 203 -28.59 10.51 11.43
CA ASP A 203 -28.68 11.99 11.45
C ASP A 203 -29.69 12.54 10.42
N LEU A 204 -30.32 11.67 9.60
CA LEU A 204 -31.34 12.10 8.65
C LEU A 204 -32.56 12.67 9.34
N ASP A 205 -32.92 13.90 9.01
CA ASP A 205 -34.13 14.54 9.51
C ASP A 205 -35.40 13.82 9.02
N GLY A 206 -36.26 13.40 9.97
CA GLY A 206 -37.40 12.55 9.63
C GLY A 206 -37.07 11.15 9.11
N GLY A 207 -35.80 10.75 9.12
CA GLY A 207 -35.33 9.39 8.77
C GLY A 207 -35.36 9.06 7.28
N ALA A 208 -35.57 10.01 6.37
CA ALA A 208 -35.54 9.80 4.92
C ALA A 208 -34.61 10.81 4.24
N GLY A 209 -34.01 10.42 3.13
CA GLY A 209 -33.09 11.28 2.39
C GLY A 209 -31.87 10.53 1.86
N THR A 210 -30.76 11.27 1.72
CA THR A 210 -29.49 10.69 1.29
C THR A 210 -28.53 10.62 2.47
N ALA A 211 -28.02 9.43 2.76
CA ALA A 211 -26.98 9.18 3.74
C ALA A 211 -25.66 8.95 2.98
N ASP A 212 -24.76 9.92 3.08
CA ASP A 212 -23.45 9.87 2.42
C ASP A 212 -22.33 9.55 3.41
N ALA A 213 -21.43 8.67 3.04
CA ALA A 213 -20.22 8.33 3.80
C ALA A 213 -18.99 8.42 2.90
N PRO A 214 -17.79 8.68 3.45
CA PRO A 214 -16.58 8.62 2.66
C PRO A 214 -16.13 7.18 2.42
N PHE A 215 -15.42 6.97 1.30
CA PHE A 215 -14.48 5.88 1.20
C PHE A 215 -13.13 6.35 1.77
N GLU A 216 -12.51 5.51 2.58
CA GLU A 216 -11.11 5.66 2.95
C GLU A 216 -10.26 5.03 1.85
N SER A 217 -9.34 5.81 1.30
CA SER A 217 -8.40 5.36 0.29
C SER A 217 -7.15 4.80 0.95
N VAL A 218 -6.70 3.63 0.47
CA VAL A 218 -5.46 2.98 0.90
C VAL A 218 -4.57 2.81 -0.32
N PRO A 219 -3.47 3.60 -0.45
CA PRO A 219 -2.59 3.48 -1.60
C PRO A 219 -1.85 2.14 -1.59
N GLY A 220 -1.75 1.49 -2.74
CA GLY A 220 -0.83 0.38 -2.95
C GLY A 220 0.61 0.88 -2.87
N ARG A 221 1.53 0.02 -2.43
CA ARG A 221 2.95 0.35 -2.32
C ARG A 221 3.58 0.43 -3.70
N ASP A 222 4.26 1.54 -3.99
CA ASP A 222 5.01 1.72 -5.23
C ASP A 222 6.25 0.82 -5.31
N LEU A 223 6.69 0.54 -6.54
CA LEU A 223 7.95 -0.14 -6.81
C LEU A 223 9.10 0.87 -6.81
N ASP A 224 10.15 0.53 -6.10
CA ASP A 224 11.43 1.24 -6.20
C ASP A 224 12.25 0.67 -7.36
N LEU A 225 12.01 1.18 -8.57
CA LEU A 225 12.66 0.70 -9.80
C LEU A 225 14.16 0.95 -9.82
N GLU A 226 14.66 1.97 -9.13
CA GLU A 226 16.08 2.23 -8.97
C GLU A 226 16.74 1.12 -8.12
N ALA A 227 16.11 0.77 -7.01
CA ALA A 227 16.58 -0.33 -6.17
C ALA A 227 16.52 -1.68 -6.91
N ILE A 228 15.45 -1.93 -7.67
CA ILE A 228 15.29 -3.14 -8.48
C ILE A 228 16.36 -3.21 -9.56
N ALA A 229 16.63 -2.10 -10.26
CA ALA A 229 17.69 -2.07 -11.27
C ALA A 229 19.08 -2.28 -10.64
N LEU A 230 19.33 -1.71 -9.46
CA LEU A 230 20.59 -1.94 -8.74
C LEU A 230 20.78 -3.40 -8.32
N GLU A 231 19.68 -4.08 -7.95
CA GLU A 231 19.69 -5.50 -7.57
C GLU A 231 19.85 -6.43 -8.76
N LEU A 232 19.13 -6.18 -9.86
CA LEU A 232 19.01 -7.10 -10.98
C LEU A 232 20.05 -6.88 -12.07
N ASN A 233 20.49 -5.62 -12.31
CA ASN A 233 21.42 -5.31 -13.39
C ASN A 233 22.77 -6.00 -13.18
N ALA A 234 23.12 -6.85 -14.13
CA ALA A 234 24.34 -7.62 -14.07
C ALA A 234 24.70 -8.15 -15.46
N GLU A 235 25.99 -8.29 -15.71
CA GLU A 235 26.47 -9.02 -16.87
C GLU A 235 26.18 -10.52 -16.75
N PRO A 236 25.90 -11.21 -17.86
CA PRO A 236 25.77 -12.66 -17.86
C PRO A 236 27.06 -13.31 -17.47
N SER A 237 27.01 -14.41 -16.75
CA SER A 237 28.20 -15.22 -16.48
C SER A 237 27.92 -16.69 -16.79
N PRO A 238 28.83 -17.40 -17.42
CA PRO A 238 28.64 -18.82 -17.74
C PRO A 238 28.64 -19.68 -16.48
N ALA A 239 28.08 -20.88 -16.61
CA ALA A 239 28.23 -21.91 -15.59
C ALA A 239 29.69 -22.22 -15.33
N ARG A 240 30.03 -22.56 -14.11
CA ARG A 240 31.40 -22.85 -13.68
C ARG A 240 31.47 -24.05 -12.77
N TYR A 241 32.64 -24.66 -12.70
CA TYR A 241 32.90 -25.68 -11.71
C TYR A 241 33.36 -25.05 -10.41
N ASP A 242 32.62 -25.28 -9.34
CA ASP A 242 33.00 -24.82 -7.99
C ASP A 242 34.01 -25.80 -7.39
N ILE A 243 35.29 -25.41 -7.43
CA ILE A 243 36.41 -26.26 -7.01
C ILE A 243 36.27 -26.73 -5.55
N PRO A 244 35.89 -25.87 -4.57
CA PRO A 244 35.74 -26.29 -3.19
C PRO A 244 34.66 -27.35 -2.97
N THR A 245 33.53 -27.26 -3.66
CA THR A 245 32.43 -28.22 -3.50
C THR A 245 32.47 -29.39 -4.49
N GLY A 246 33.23 -29.26 -5.56
CA GLY A 246 33.29 -30.27 -6.61
C GLY A 246 32.00 -30.36 -7.44
N LYS A 247 31.24 -29.28 -7.55
CA LYS A 247 29.95 -29.23 -8.25
C LYS A 247 29.96 -28.15 -9.33
N VAL A 248 29.14 -28.36 -10.36
CA VAL A 248 28.83 -27.31 -11.31
C VAL A 248 27.82 -26.34 -10.66
N VAL A 249 28.05 -25.06 -10.81
CA VAL A 249 27.17 -23.97 -10.40
C VAL A 249 26.63 -23.32 -11.65
N ASP A 250 25.33 -23.04 -11.66
CA ASP A 250 24.66 -22.39 -12.78
C ASP A 250 25.29 -21.04 -13.14
N GLY A 251 25.25 -20.74 -14.41
CA GLY A 251 25.52 -19.41 -14.91
C GLY A 251 24.43 -18.44 -14.50
N ARG A 252 24.76 -17.17 -14.53
CA ARG A 252 23.79 -16.10 -14.24
C ARG A 252 23.36 -15.45 -15.55
N ILE A 253 22.05 -15.22 -15.70
CA ILE A 253 21.52 -14.37 -16.75
C ILE A 253 21.99 -12.93 -16.54
N GLY A 254 22.30 -12.26 -17.62
CA GLY A 254 22.52 -10.81 -17.64
C GLY A 254 21.18 -10.09 -17.72
N VAL A 255 21.05 -9.01 -17.00
CA VAL A 255 19.86 -8.15 -17.00
C VAL A 255 20.32 -6.71 -17.14
N SER A 256 19.66 -5.95 -18.00
CA SER A 256 19.80 -4.51 -18.11
C SER A 256 18.41 -3.88 -18.08
N LEU A 257 18.02 -3.34 -16.93
CA LEU A 257 16.79 -2.61 -16.69
C LEU A 257 17.10 -1.12 -16.61
N ASP A 258 16.46 -0.32 -17.45
CA ASP A 258 16.43 1.13 -17.34
C ASP A 258 15.25 1.55 -16.45
N PRO A 259 15.47 2.11 -15.25
CA PRO A 259 14.40 2.50 -14.34
C PRO A 259 13.43 3.53 -14.95
N GLN A 260 13.92 4.44 -15.80
CA GLN A 260 13.09 5.48 -16.40
C GLN A 260 12.15 4.90 -17.47
N ALA A 261 12.67 4.00 -18.30
CA ALA A 261 11.86 3.29 -19.29
C ALA A 261 10.83 2.37 -18.62
N ALA A 262 11.22 1.70 -17.53
CA ALA A 262 10.34 0.86 -16.73
C ALA A 262 9.22 1.69 -16.05
N GLN A 263 9.55 2.86 -15.49
CA GLN A 263 8.57 3.77 -14.91
C GLN A 263 7.56 4.23 -15.95
N PHE A 264 8.03 4.62 -17.14
CA PHE A 264 7.13 5.03 -18.23
C PHE A 264 6.17 3.90 -18.65
N ALA A 265 6.65 2.67 -18.68
CA ALA A 265 5.79 1.51 -18.99
C ALA A 265 4.75 1.24 -17.89
N LEU A 266 5.15 1.35 -16.61
CA LEU A 266 4.24 1.22 -15.48
C LEU A 266 3.18 2.33 -15.46
N ASP A 267 3.57 3.57 -15.76
CA ASP A 267 2.64 4.70 -15.79
C ASP A 267 1.54 4.51 -16.84
N ALA A 268 1.89 3.91 -17.97
CA ALA A 268 0.97 3.61 -19.08
C ALA A 268 0.03 2.42 -18.80
N ALA A 269 0.36 1.55 -17.86
CA ALA A 269 -0.44 0.37 -17.52
C ALA A 269 -1.68 0.75 -16.70
N ALA A 270 -2.71 -0.11 -16.71
CA ALA A 270 -3.86 0.04 -15.82
C ALA A 270 -3.48 -0.32 -14.36
N PRO A 271 -4.13 0.28 -13.34
CA PRO A 271 -3.94 -0.11 -11.95
C PRO A 271 -4.15 -1.62 -11.74
N GLY A 272 -3.24 -2.29 -11.05
CA GLY A 272 -3.25 -3.73 -10.81
C GLY A 272 -2.84 -4.60 -12.01
N GLU A 273 -2.51 -4.01 -13.15
CA GLU A 273 -2.10 -4.74 -14.35
C GLU A 273 -0.68 -5.31 -14.19
N ARG A 274 -0.51 -6.57 -14.63
CA ARG A 274 0.80 -7.21 -14.76
C ARG A 274 1.34 -6.95 -16.16
N ILE A 275 2.45 -6.24 -16.25
CA ILE A 275 3.12 -5.91 -17.51
C ILE A 275 4.53 -6.46 -17.56
N ARG A 276 5.07 -6.61 -18.76
CA ARG A 276 6.48 -6.87 -18.97
C ARG A 276 7.23 -5.54 -19.03
N LEU A 277 8.24 -5.38 -18.16
CA LEU A 277 9.09 -4.20 -18.17
C LEU A 277 10.05 -4.24 -19.37
N PRO A 278 10.41 -3.07 -19.94
CA PRO A 278 11.44 -2.97 -20.98
C PRO A 278 12.80 -3.21 -20.34
N ALA A 279 13.30 -4.43 -20.44
CA ALA A 279 14.60 -4.85 -19.97
C ALA A 279 15.22 -5.80 -21.00
N ASP A 280 16.54 -5.69 -21.19
CA ASP A 280 17.30 -6.63 -21.96
C ASP A 280 17.76 -7.79 -21.08
N VAL A 281 17.43 -9.02 -21.48
CA VAL A 281 17.86 -10.24 -20.81
C VAL A 281 18.81 -10.98 -21.72
N THR A 282 20.02 -11.26 -21.22
CA THR A 282 21.08 -11.98 -21.94
C THR A 282 21.35 -13.29 -21.22
N TYR A 283 21.31 -14.38 -21.96
CA TYR A 283 21.59 -15.71 -21.41
C TYR A 283 23.10 -15.98 -21.29
N PRO A 284 23.51 -16.80 -20.31
CA PRO A 284 24.88 -17.23 -20.20
C PRO A 284 25.31 -18.02 -21.45
N SER A 285 26.57 -17.89 -21.82
CA SER A 285 27.16 -18.62 -22.97
C SER A 285 27.22 -20.13 -22.79
N MET A 286 27.07 -20.61 -21.54
CA MET A 286 27.07 -22.03 -21.18
C MET A 286 26.21 -22.24 -19.94
N THR A 287 25.26 -23.16 -20.01
CA THR A 287 24.42 -23.60 -18.89
C THR A 287 25.15 -24.67 -18.05
N ALA A 288 24.67 -24.89 -16.81
CA ALA A 288 25.21 -25.97 -15.98
C ALA A 288 25.09 -27.35 -16.67
N GLN A 289 23.96 -27.62 -17.30
CA GLN A 289 23.75 -28.89 -18.01
C GLN A 289 24.72 -29.09 -19.17
N GLU A 290 25.01 -28.06 -19.95
CA GLU A 290 25.97 -28.10 -21.02
C GLU A 290 27.41 -28.30 -20.50
N LEU A 291 27.77 -27.60 -19.40
CA LEU A 291 29.08 -27.77 -18.76
C LEU A 291 29.23 -29.17 -18.19
N GLU A 292 28.27 -29.71 -17.48
CA GLU A 292 28.29 -31.08 -16.94
C GLU A 292 28.48 -32.13 -18.01
N ALA A 293 27.86 -31.95 -19.19
CA ALA A 293 28.00 -32.88 -20.32
C ALA A 293 29.38 -32.94 -20.90
N VAL A 294 30.20 -31.90 -20.76
CA VAL A 294 31.56 -31.81 -21.32
C VAL A 294 32.67 -31.79 -20.27
N LEU A 295 32.28 -31.69 -18.98
CA LEU A 295 33.25 -31.56 -17.88
C LEU A 295 34.22 -32.75 -17.85
N PHE A 296 35.52 -32.46 -17.95
CA PHE A 296 36.62 -33.44 -17.93
C PHE A 296 36.49 -34.60 -18.93
N ARG A 297 35.69 -34.45 -19.98
CA ARG A 297 35.41 -35.49 -20.98
C ARG A 297 36.57 -35.75 -21.90
N ASP A 298 37.28 -34.71 -22.33
CA ASP A 298 38.25 -34.79 -23.40
C ASP A 298 39.68 -34.50 -22.91
N VAL A 299 40.66 -35.20 -23.46
CA VAL A 299 42.09 -34.92 -23.26
C VAL A 299 42.54 -33.88 -24.28
N LEU A 300 42.76 -32.63 -23.84
CA LEU A 300 43.13 -31.53 -24.73
C LEU A 300 44.58 -31.58 -25.16
N GLY A 301 45.49 -32.02 -24.30
CA GLY A 301 46.91 -32.14 -24.61
C GLY A 301 47.60 -33.15 -23.71
N SER A 302 48.56 -33.89 -24.24
CA SER A 302 49.32 -34.88 -23.48
C SER A 302 50.77 -34.92 -23.99
N THR A 303 51.66 -34.92 -23.00
CA THR A 303 53.11 -35.14 -23.30
C THR A 303 53.79 -35.75 -22.07
N SER A 304 55.00 -36.23 -22.26
CA SER A 304 55.82 -36.83 -21.21
C SER A 304 57.30 -36.57 -21.39
N THR A 305 58.03 -36.53 -20.28
CA THR A 305 59.52 -36.45 -20.31
C THR A 305 60.09 -37.48 -19.35
N TRP A 306 61.29 -38.03 -19.74
CA TRP A 306 61.97 -39.02 -18.91
C TRP A 306 62.76 -38.33 -17.79
N VAL A 307 62.55 -38.76 -16.53
CA VAL A 307 63.22 -38.18 -15.36
C VAL A 307 64.45 -39.03 -14.98
N GLY A 308 65.62 -38.54 -15.30
CA GLY A 308 66.91 -39.13 -14.91
C GLY A 308 67.52 -38.46 -13.68
N GLY A 309 68.71 -38.92 -13.31
CA GLY A 309 69.54 -38.36 -12.26
C GLY A 309 69.37 -39.01 -10.86
N THR A 310 69.77 -38.31 -9.83
CA THR A 310 69.73 -38.79 -8.41
C THR A 310 68.36 -39.11 -7.91
N SER A 311 68.29 -39.93 -6.83
CA SER A 311 66.99 -40.18 -6.18
C SER A 311 66.36 -38.89 -5.62
N ILE A 312 67.18 -37.95 -5.14
CA ILE A 312 66.72 -36.64 -4.64
C ILE A 312 66.12 -35.84 -5.78
N ARG A 313 66.73 -35.72 -6.94
CA ARG A 313 66.20 -35.05 -8.11
C ARG A 313 64.88 -35.68 -8.59
N ARG A 314 64.80 -37.01 -8.66
CA ARG A 314 63.50 -37.68 -8.96
C ARG A 314 62.41 -37.43 -7.93
N GLY A 315 62.79 -37.36 -6.64
CA GLY A 315 61.88 -36.97 -5.54
C GLY A 315 61.32 -35.54 -5.73
N ASN A 316 62.21 -34.57 -6.03
CA ASN A 316 61.79 -33.17 -6.29
C ASN A 316 60.80 -33.06 -7.47
N VAL A 317 61.11 -33.76 -8.58
CA VAL A 317 60.25 -33.77 -9.78
C VAL A 317 58.89 -34.42 -9.47
N LYS A 318 58.90 -35.52 -8.75
CA LYS A 318 57.66 -36.20 -8.30
C LYS A 318 56.82 -35.28 -7.45
N LEU A 319 57.41 -34.67 -6.43
CA LEU A 319 56.72 -33.78 -5.50
C LEU A 319 56.11 -32.55 -6.19
N ALA A 320 56.84 -31.93 -7.14
CA ALA A 320 56.33 -30.82 -7.93
C ALA A 320 55.21 -31.26 -8.88
N GLY A 321 55.32 -32.45 -9.52
CA GLY A 321 54.26 -33.02 -10.35
C GLY A 321 52.98 -33.33 -9.55
N GLU A 322 53.13 -33.92 -8.36
CA GLU A 322 52.01 -34.18 -7.44
C GLU A 322 51.29 -32.90 -7.01
N SER A 323 52.05 -31.81 -6.81
CA SER A 323 51.46 -30.50 -6.51
C SER A 323 50.60 -29.94 -7.65
N CYS A 324 50.94 -30.25 -8.88
CA CYS A 324 50.19 -29.81 -10.07
C CYS A 324 49.02 -30.74 -10.44
N ASN A 325 48.99 -31.95 -9.87
CA ASN A 325 47.99 -32.94 -10.20
C ASN A 325 46.61 -32.55 -9.59
N GLY A 326 45.56 -32.62 -10.40
CA GLY A 326 44.20 -32.33 -9.96
C GLY A 326 43.85 -30.84 -9.87
N VAL A 327 44.74 -29.94 -10.33
CA VAL A 327 44.39 -28.51 -10.45
C VAL A 327 43.31 -28.36 -11.50
N VAL A 328 42.21 -27.70 -11.14
CA VAL A 328 41.09 -27.38 -12.01
C VAL A 328 41.11 -25.88 -12.28
N LEU A 329 40.85 -25.49 -13.51
CA LEU A 329 40.71 -24.10 -13.97
C LEU A 329 39.36 -23.93 -14.63
N ASN A 330 38.65 -22.89 -14.28
CA ASN A 330 37.49 -22.43 -15.02
C ASN A 330 37.93 -21.54 -16.18
N ASP A 331 37.00 -21.19 -17.06
CA ASP A 331 37.25 -20.25 -18.14
C ASP A 331 37.78 -18.91 -17.59
N GLY A 332 38.93 -18.47 -18.14
CA GLY A 332 39.63 -17.26 -17.70
C GLY A 332 40.55 -17.42 -16.47
N ASP A 333 40.54 -18.54 -15.78
CA ASP A 333 41.45 -18.78 -14.66
C ASP A 333 42.92 -18.93 -15.18
N VAL A 334 43.85 -18.48 -14.38
CA VAL A 334 45.27 -18.53 -14.69
C VAL A 334 45.95 -19.58 -13.80
N PHE A 335 46.56 -20.60 -14.44
CA PHE A 335 47.50 -21.47 -13.76
C PHE A 335 48.80 -20.72 -13.48
N ASP A 336 49.26 -20.70 -12.25
CA ASP A 336 50.57 -20.17 -11.83
C ASP A 336 51.39 -21.29 -11.19
N TYR A 337 52.46 -21.69 -11.87
CA TYR A 337 53.29 -22.81 -11.43
C TYR A 337 53.91 -22.58 -10.05
N ASN A 338 54.43 -21.37 -9.81
CA ASN A 338 55.05 -21.09 -8.51
C ASN A 338 54.02 -20.97 -7.38
N ALA A 339 52.81 -20.48 -7.62
CA ALA A 339 51.74 -20.49 -6.65
C ALA A 339 51.27 -21.91 -6.29
N VAL A 340 51.12 -22.79 -7.32
CA VAL A 340 50.69 -24.19 -7.15
C VAL A 340 51.76 -25.02 -6.45
N VAL A 341 52.99 -25.01 -6.91
CA VAL A 341 54.09 -25.80 -6.33
C VAL A 341 54.58 -25.18 -5.02
N GLY A 342 54.51 -23.85 -4.86
CA GLY A 342 54.97 -23.12 -3.71
C GLY A 342 56.50 -23.07 -3.54
N LYS A 343 56.96 -22.44 -2.47
CA LYS A 343 58.40 -22.33 -2.16
C LYS A 343 59.02 -23.72 -1.92
N ARG A 344 60.14 -23.99 -2.58
CA ARG A 344 60.87 -25.26 -2.46
C ARG A 344 61.75 -25.19 -1.24
N THR A 345 61.40 -25.94 -0.20
CA THR A 345 62.15 -25.99 1.06
C THR A 345 62.29 -27.43 1.52
N THR A 346 63.28 -27.70 2.35
CA THR A 346 63.51 -29.03 2.95
C THR A 346 62.33 -29.51 3.81
N ASP A 347 61.68 -28.61 4.52
CA ASP A 347 60.49 -28.91 5.32
C ASP A 347 59.28 -29.36 4.49
N ARG A 348 59.26 -28.99 3.19
CA ARG A 348 58.25 -29.44 2.24
C ARG A 348 58.70 -30.67 1.45
N GLY A 349 59.82 -31.27 1.84
CA GLY A 349 60.36 -32.51 1.26
C GLY A 349 61.27 -32.33 0.04
N PHE A 350 61.59 -31.07 -0.34
CA PHE A 350 62.53 -30.83 -1.44
C PHE A 350 63.97 -30.99 -0.97
N GLY A 351 64.78 -31.68 -1.76
CA GLY A 351 66.20 -31.89 -1.46
C GLY A 351 67.12 -31.11 -2.43
N ALA A 352 68.37 -31.02 -2.02
CA ALA A 352 69.41 -30.43 -2.87
C ALA A 352 69.76 -31.39 -4.09
N ALA A 353 69.64 -30.87 -5.27
CA ALA A 353 69.94 -31.61 -6.51
C ALA A 353 70.45 -30.65 -7.56
N PRO A 354 71.18 -31.17 -8.61
CA PRO A 354 71.72 -30.34 -9.63
C PRO A 354 70.68 -29.46 -10.37
N ALA A 355 70.96 -28.18 -10.47
CA ALA A 355 70.23 -27.19 -11.24
C ALA A 355 71.24 -26.24 -11.95
N TYR A 356 70.83 -25.63 -13.03
CA TYR A 356 71.58 -24.60 -13.70
C TYR A 356 71.38 -23.25 -13.06
N VAL A 357 72.42 -22.67 -12.46
CA VAL A 357 72.39 -21.36 -11.82
C VAL A 357 73.53 -20.50 -12.38
N ASN A 358 73.25 -19.38 -13.01
CA ASN A 358 74.23 -18.46 -13.60
C ASN A 358 75.25 -19.13 -14.59
N GLY A 359 74.84 -20.24 -15.19
CA GLY A 359 75.68 -20.93 -16.19
C GLY A 359 76.50 -22.09 -15.63
N GLU A 360 76.41 -22.34 -14.34
CA GLU A 360 77.08 -23.45 -13.68
C GLU A 360 76.05 -24.49 -13.15
N THR A 361 76.46 -25.74 -13.07
CA THR A 361 75.63 -26.77 -12.42
C THR A 361 75.99 -26.79 -10.95
N VAL A 362 74.99 -26.36 -10.09
CA VAL A 362 75.09 -26.34 -8.63
C VAL A 362 73.99 -27.12 -7.98
N ASP A 363 74.20 -27.69 -6.83
CA ASP A 363 73.16 -28.34 -6.08
C ASP A 363 72.33 -27.29 -5.37
N THR A 364 71.01 -27.23 -5.71
CA THR A 364 70.03 -26.31 -5.11
C THR A 364 68.82 -27.05 -4.62
N ILE A 365 68.17 -26.55 -3.55
CA ILE A 365 66.91 -27.13 -3.04
C ILE A 365 65.83 -27.04 -4.13
N GLY A 366 65.26 -28.17 -4.52
CA GLY A 366 64.30 -28.27 -5.61
C GLY A 366 64.91 -28.44 -7.00
N GLY A 367 66.20 -28.73 -7.09
CA GLY A 367 66.81 -29.00 -8.39
C GLY A 367 66.05 -30.07 -9.17
N GLY A 368 65.80 -29.79 -10.47
CA GLY A 368 65.00 -30.60 -11.37
C GLY A 368 63.53 -30.19 -11.62
N ILE A 369 62.93 -29.32 -10.86
CA ILE A 369 61.51 -28.97 -10.98
C ILE A 369 61.16 -28.28 -12.30
N CYS A 370 62.06 -27.56 -12.94
CA CYS A 370 61.84 -26.99 -14.26
C CYS A 370 61.54 -28.06 -15.35
N GLN A 371 61.81 -29.32 -15.09
CA GLN A 371 61.33 -30.37 -15.96
C GLN A 371 59.81 -30.53 -15.91
N VAL A 372 59.20 -30.34 -14.73
CA VAL A 372 57.73 -30.39 -14.58
C VAL A 372 57.08 -29.21 -15.29
N SER A 373 57.55 -27.95 -15.02
CA SER A 373 57.03 -26.78 -15.71
C SER A 373 57.19 -26.86 -17.23
N SER A 374 58.32 -27.37 -17.72
CA SER A 374 58.51 -27.56 -19.15
C SER A 374 57.60 -28.63 -19.75
N THR A 375 57.38 -29.73 -19.02
CA THR A 375 56.43 -30.76 -19.48
C THR A 375 55.02 -30.25 -19.54
N ILE A 376 54.59 -29.50 -18.52
CA ILE A 376 53.26 -28.85 -18.53
C ILE A 376 53.19 -27.82 -19.66
N TYR A 377 54.19 -26.95 -19.84
CA TYR A 377 54.22 -25.96 -20.91
C TYR A 377 54.05 -26.61 -22.29
N TYR A 378 54.71 -27.74 -22.55
CA TYR A 378 54.54 -28.45 -23.82
C TYR A 378 53.11 -29.02 -23.96
N ALA A 379 52.53 -29.56 -22.88
CA ALA A 379 51.14 -30.01 -22.89
C ALA A 379 50.15 -28.87 -23.14
N THR A 380 50.38 -27.67 -22.57
CA THR A 380 49.52 -26.50 -22.79
C THR A 380 49.58 -25.97 -24.22
N LEU A 381 50.74 -26.04 -24.88
CA LEU A 381 50.87 -25.74 -26.32
C LEU A 381 50.06 -26.71 -27.18
N LEU A 382 50.13 -28.02 -26.86
CA LEU A 382 49.32 -29.03 -27.54
C LEU A 382 47.83 -28.87 -27.33
N ALA A 383 47.42 -28.35 -26.18
CA ALA A 383 46.05 -28.04 -25.84
C ALA A 383 45.58 -26.67 -26.40
N ASN A 384 46.44 -25.92 -27.06
CA ASN A 384 46.16 -24.57 -27.58
C ASN A 384 45.72 -23.59 -26.52
N LEU A 385 46.24 -23.69 -25.28
CA LEU A 385 45.97 -22.75 -24.19
C LEU A 385 46.87 -21.51 -24.33
N GLU A 386 46.36 -20.38 -23.86
CA GLU A 386 47.10 -19.11 -23.89
C GLU A 386 48.24 -19.11 -22.89
N ILE A 387 49.47 -18.84 -23.37
CA ILE A 387 50.62 -18.67 -22.50
C ILE A 387 50.69 -17.23 -22.01
N VAL A 388 50.41 -17.02 -20.72
CA VAL A 388 50.43 -15.70 -20.08
C VAL A 388 51.86 -15.26 -19.76
N GLU A 389 52.69 -16.17 -19.27
CA GLU A 389 54.09 -15.90 -18.93
C GLU A 389 54.95 -17.14 -19.02
N ARG A 390 56.11 -17.03 -19.71
CA ARG A 390 57.06 -18.14 -19.85
C ARG A 390 58.45 -17.62 -20.12
N TYR A 391 59.43 -18.21 -19.51
CA TYR A 391 60.86 -17.95 -19.77
C TYR A 391 61.59 -19.23 -20.25
N ALA A 392 62.40 -19.07 -21.23
CA ALA A 392 63.28 -20.17 -21.69
C ALA A 392 64.47 -20.31 -20.75
N HIS A 393 65.05 -21.55 -20.69
CA HIS A 393 66.34 -21.72 -20.06
C HIS A 393 67.45 -21.04 -20.87
N ARG A 394 68.49 -20.57 -20.19
CA ARG A 394 69.65 -19.99 -20.85
C ARG A 394 70.38 -21.04 -21.67
N TYR A 395 70.36 -22.31 -21.26
CA TYR A 395 70.91 -23.43 -21.93
C TYR A 395 69.82 -24.49 -22.21
N ALA A 396 69.81 -25.02 -23.45
CA ALA A 396 68.74 -25.95 -23.79
C ALA A 396 68.82 -27.24 -22.96
N PRO A 397 67.72 -27.55 -22.19
CA PRO A 397 67.69 -28.75 -21.37
C PRO A 397 67.58 -30.01 -22.24
N SER A 398 68.30 -31.08 -21.88
CA SER A 398 68.36 -32.34 -22.65
C SER A 398 67.09 -33.21 -22.50
N TYR A 399 66.21 -32.93 -21.58
CA TYR A 399 65.00 -33.72 -21.28
C TYR A 399 63.81 -33.38 -22.16
N ILE A 400 63.84 -32.30 -22.91
CA ILE A 400 62.74 -31.84 -23.75
C ILE A 400 63.20 -31.23 -25.05
N THR A 401 62.33 -31.18 -26.07
CA THR A 401 62.63 -30.55 -27.37
C THR A 401 62.91 -29.04 -27.17
N TRP A 402 63.85 -28.54 -27.96
CA TRP A 402 64.28 -27.14 -27.93
C TRP A 402 63.07 -26.19 -28.15
N GLY A 403 62.98 -25.18 -27.34
CA GLY A 403 61.88 -24.23 -27.39
C GLY A 403 60.63 -24.68 -26.62
N MET A 404 60.53 -25.93 -26.18
CA MET A 404 59.40 -26.45 -25.40
C MET A 404 59.69 -26.47 -23.92
N ASP A 405 60.65 -25.68 -23.48
CA ASP A 405 61.04 -25.57 -22.07
C ASP A 405 60.47 -24.34 -21.39
N ALA A 406 60.19 -24.40 -20.05
CA ALA A 406 59.83 -23.32 -19.20
C ALA A 406 60.66 -23.33 -17.92
N THR A 407 61.53 -22.32 -17.73
CA THR A 407 62.32 -22.18 -16.50
C THR A 407 61.51 -21.47 -15.42
N VAL A 408 61.60 -21.94 -14.20
CA VAL A 408 60.92 -21.38 -13.04
C VAL A 408 61.83 -21.31 -11.83
N SER A 409 61.71 -20.27 -11.04
CA SER A 409 62.31 -20.19 -9.71
C SER A 409 61.43 -19.40 -8.75
N TRP A 410 61.54 -19.66 -7.47
CA TRP A 410 60.77 -18.94 -6.46
C TRP A 410 61.22 -17.47 -6.36
N GLY A 411 60.25 -16.54 -6.65
CA GLY A 411 60.56 -15.11 -6.70
C GLY A 411 61.32 -14.65 -7.93
N GLY A 412 61.40 -15.47 -8.99
CA GLY A 412 62.07 -15.18 -10.26
C GLY A 412 61.23 -15.59 -11.45
N PRO A 413 61.78 -16.27 -12.45
CA PRO A 413 61.02 -16.68 -13.64
C PRO A 413 59.77 -17.47 -13.28
N GLU A 414 58.63 -17.10 -13.92
CA GLU A 414 57.33 -17.70 -13.74
C GLU A 414 56.91 -18.50 -14.97
N PHE A 415 55.98 -19.42 -14.76
CA PHE A 415 55.24 -20.08 -15.84
C PHE A 415 53.76 -20.03 -15.55
N ARG A 416 53.03 -19.31 -16.41
CA ARG A 416 51.61 -19.10 -16.30
C ARG A 416 50.91 -19.32 -17.63
N PHE A 417 49.72 -19.91 -17.60
CA PHE A 417 48.84 -20.07 -18.74
C PHE A 417 47.39 -19.96 -18.35
N ARG A 418 46.56 -19.71 -19.36
CA ARG A 418 45.10 -19.56 -19.19
C ARG A 418 44.36 -20.36 -20.26
#